data_990558c49044afcc41baf59aba0e192c
#
_entry.id   990558c49044afcc41baf59aba0e192c
#
_cell.length_a   1.000
_cell.length_b   1.000
_cell.length_c   1.000
_cell.angle_alpha   90.00
_cell.angle_beta   90.00
_cell.angle_gamma   90.00
#
_symmetry.space_group_name_H-M   'P 1'
#
loop_
_entity.id
_entity.type
_entity.pdbx_description
1 polymer ?
#
loop_
_entity_poly.entity_id
_entity_poly.type
_entity_poly.pdbx_seq_one_letter_code
_entity_poly.pdbx_strand_id
1 'polypeptide(L)'
;MENVNVVIVDDNPMILNTLDEMISSEAGLSVIGRADNGKDAIDMIKDTEPDVVLLDLVMPRVDGITVVENIKKKTSMFKNPAFIILSAVGGEQMTEESFKAGANYFIMKPFDRDILVNKIRRIGKRPSRXXXXRC
;
A
#
# COMPACT_ATOMS: atom_id res chain seq x y z
N MET A 1 -7.93 -8.36 -19.42
CA MET A 1 -6.84 -8.21 -18.45
C MET A 1 -7.30 -7.41 -17.26
N GLU A 2 -7.00 -7.93 -16.09
CA GLU A 2 -7.45 -7.27 -14.88
C GLU A 2 -6.56 -6.11 -14.50
N ASN A 3 -7.18 -5.08 -13.99
CA ASN A 3 -6.49 -3.91 -13.53
C ASN A 3 -6.17 -4.06 -12.05
N VAL A 4 -4.98 -3.63 -11.68
CA VAL A 4 -4.60 -3.58 -10.27
C VAL A 4 -4.82 -2.14 -9.80
N ASN A 5 -5.69 -1.98 -8.82
CA ASN A 5 -6.04 -0.67 -8.28
C ASN A 5 -5.17 -0.35 -7.09
N VAL A 6 -4.52 0.81 -7.13
CA VAL A 6 -3.50 1.19 -6.15
C VAL A 6 -3.88 2.49 -5.48
N VAL A 7 -3.74 2.52 -4.16
CA VAL A 7 -3.79 3.77 -3.39
C VAL A 7 -2.38 4.08 -2.93
N ILE A 8 -1.96 5.33 -3.06
CA ILE A 8 -0.62 5.75 -2.63
C ILE A 8 -0.72 6.75 -1.50
N VAL A 9 0.13 6.57 -0.50
CA VAL A 9 0.09 7.36 0.73
C VAL A 9 1.49 7.79 1.11
N ASP A 10 1.73 9.10 1.14
CA ASP A 10 3.03 9.66 1.52
C ASP A 10 2.80 11.13 1.81
N ASP A 11 3.44 11.65 2.86
CA ASP A 11 3.23 13.06 3.20
C ASP A 11 4.07 14.01 2.35
N ASN A 12 4.93 13.48 1.50
CA ASN A 12 5.74 14.29 0.59
C ASN A 12 5.06 14.39 -0.76
N PRO A 13 4.60 15.58 -1.17
CA PRO A 13 3.86 15.70 -2.44
C PRO A 13 4.70 15.34 -3.66
N MET A 14 6.01 15.55 -3.61
CA MET A 14 6.84 15.15 -4.75
C MET A 14 6.89 13.65 -4.92
N ILE A 15 6.94 12.93 -3.80
CA ILE A 15 6.92 11.47 -3.86
C ILE A 15 5.57 11.00 -4.40
N LEU A 16 4.48 11.59 -3.93
CA LEU A 16 3.15 11.21 -4.44
C LEU A 16 3.05 11.43 -5.94
N ASN A 17 3.54 12.56 -6.42
CA ASN A 17 3.48 12.83 -7.86
C ASN A 17 4.33 11.84 -8.64
N THR A 18 5.52 11.54 -8.13
CA THR A 18 6.41 10.59 -8.79
C THR A 18 5.78 9.21 -8.86
N LEU A 19 5.24 8.74 -7.76
CA LEU A 19 4.61 7.43 -7.73
C LEU A 19 3.39 7.39 -8.63
N ASP A 20 2.60 8.44 -8.63
CA ASP A 20 1.41 8.50 -9.46
C ASP A 20 1.78 8.39 -10.93
N GLU A 21 2.74 9.19 -11.38
CA GLU A 21 3.16 9.15 -12.77
C GLU A 21 3.72 7.79 -13.16
N MET A 22 4.55 7.24 -12.28
CA MET A 22 5.19 5.96 -12.55
C MET A 22 4.16 4.86 -12.70
N ILE A 23 3.25 4.77 -11.76
CA ILE A 23 2.26 3.69 -11.75
C ILE A 23 1.24 3.89 -12.86
N SER A 24 0.79 5.12 -13.07
CA SER A 24 -0.22 5.41 -14.08
C SER A 24 0.27 5.15 -15.48
N SER A 25 1.58 5.20 -15.69
CA SER A 25 2.14 4.95 -17.02
C SER A 25 2.24 3.47 -17.35
N GLU A 26 1.97 2.59 -16.40
CA GLU A 26 2.08 1.16 -16.62
C GLU A 26 0.73 0.56 -16.97
N ALA A 27 0.70 -0.23 -18.04
CA ALA A 27 -0.54 -0.88 -18.45
C ALA A 27 -1.02 -1.82 -17.34
N GLY A 28 -2.30 -1.78 -17.06
CA GLY A 28 -2.90 -2.67 -16.08
C GLY A 28 -2.81 -2.20 -14.64
N LEU A 29 -2.20 -1.04 -14.41
CA LEU A 29 -2.15 -0.45 -13.07
C LEU A 29 -2.88 0.87 -13.06
N SER A 30 -3.64 1.14 -12.02
CA SER A 30 -4.38 2.40 -11.89
C SER A 30 -4.22 2.95 -10.49
N VAL A 31 -3.88 4.23 -10.41
CA VAL A 31 -3.89 4.93 -9.13
C VAL A 31 -5.30 5.44 -8.90
N ILE A 32 -6.00 4.88 -7.93
CA ILE A 32 -7.38 5.26 -7.68
C ILE A 32 -7.53 6.20 -6.51
N GLY A 33 -6.45 6.50 -5.81
CA GLY A 33 -6.52 7.46 -4.73
C GLY A 33 -5.14 7.80 -4.20
N ARG A 34 -5.04 8.99 -3.63
CA ARG A 34 -3.81 9.50 -3.01
C ARG A 34 -4.17 10.10 -1.68
N ALA A 35 -3.31 9.91 -0.69
CA ALA A 35 -3.48 10.56 0.60
C ALA A 35 -2.13 11.00 1.11
N ASP A 36 -2.11 12.07 1.90
CA ASP A 36 -0.86 12.58 2.44
C ASP A 36 -0.79 12.46 3.96
N ASN A 37 -1.70 11.71 4.54
CA ASN A 37 -1.67 11.47 5.99
C ASN A 37 -2.46 10.19 6.28
N GLY A 38 -2.26 9.66 7.48
CA GLY A 38 -2.83 8.37 7.81
C GLY A 38 -4.34 8.37 7.96
N LYS A 39 -4.89 9.47 8.49
CA LYS A 39 -6.33 9.51 8.68
C LYS A 39 -7.06 9.47 7.34
N ASP A 40 -6.62 10.30 6.40
CA ASP A 40 -7.24 10.31 5.08
C ASP A 40 -7.00 8.98 4.36
N ALA A 41 -5.84 8.38 4.60
CA ALA A 41 -5.54 7.08 3.98
C ALA A 41 -6.52 6.02 4.44
N ILE A 42 -6.81 5.97 5.73
CA ILE A 42 -7.75 4.98 6.25
C ILE A 42 -9.12 5.14 5.59
N ASP A 43 -9.61 6.38 5.55
CA ASP A 43 -10.91 6.63 4.92
C ASP A 43 -10.91 6.25 3.46
N MET A 44 -9.85 6.60 2.76
CA MET A 44 -9.76 6.32 1.32
C MET A 44 -9.70 4.82 1.05
N ILE A 45 -8.95 4.08 1.85
CA ILE A 45 -8.84 2.64 1.67
C ILE A 45 -10.21 1.98 1.87
N LYS A 46 -10.92 2.41 2.89
CA LYS A 46 -12.26 1.86 3.13
C LYS A 46 -13.22 2.17 2.00
N ASP A 47 -13.14 3.38 1.48
CA ASP A 47 -14.08 3.82 0.44
C ASP A 47 -13.79 3.18 -0.91
N THR A 48 -12.53 3.00 -1.25
CA THR A 48 -12.16 2.56 -2.59
C THR A 48 -11.83 1.08 -2.70
N GLU A 49 -11.50 0.44 -1.60
CA GLU A 49 -11.16 -0.98 -1.56
C GLU A 49 -10.11 -1.34 -2.60
N PRO A 50 -8.91 -0.76 -2.50
CA PRO A 50 -7.88 -1.02 -3.51
C PRO A 50 -7.31 -2.43 -3.38
N ASP A 51 -6.59 -2.84 -4.42
CA ASP A 51 -5.85 -4.11 -4.37
C ASP A 51 -4.55 -3.96 -3.61
N VAL A 52 -3.88 -2.82 -3.77
CA VAL A 52 -2.57 -2.57 -3.18
C VAL A 52 -2.54 -1.17 -2.60
N VAL A 53 -1.92 -1.03 -1.44
CA VAL A 53 -1.65 0.27 -0.85
C VAL A 53 -0.16 0.45 -0.71
N LEU A 54 0.39 1.51 -1.30
CA LEU A 54 1.78 1.91 -1.08
C LEU A 54 1.77 2.94 0.04
N LEU A 55 2.55 2.72 1.07
CA LEU A 55 2.35 3.45 2.32
C LEU A 55 3.68 3.83 2.96
N ASP A 56 3.88 5.12 3.19
CA ASP A 56 5.00 5.60 3.97
C ASP A 56 4.74 5.34 5.46
N LEU A 57 5.78 4.98 6.19
CA LEU A 57 5.64 4.76 7.63
C LEU A 57 5.54 6.05 8.41
N VAL A 58 6.33 7.05 8.04
CA VAL A 58 6.46 8.26 8.84
C VAL A 58 5.57 9.34 8.27
N MET A 59 4.47 9.61 8.95
CA MET A 59 3.52 10.60 8.51
C MET A 59 2.95 11.32 9.73
N PRO A 60 2.46 12.56 9.54
CA PRO A 60 1.84 13.26 10.65
C PRO A 60 0.53 12.60 11.07
N ARG A 61 0.17 12.79 12.32
CA ARG A 61 -1.04 12.31 12.95
C ARG A 61 -1.04 10.80 13.10
N VAL A 62 -1.42 10.08 12.06
CA VAL A 62 -1.54 8.63 12.12
C VAL A 62 -0.44 8.05 11.24
N ASP A 63 0.48 7.29 11.82
CA ASP A 63 1.59 6.75 11.06
C ASP A 63 1.18 5.51 10.27
N GLY A 64 2.11 5.03 9.45
CA GLY A 64 1.80 3.95 8.53
C GLY A 64 1.46 2.64 9.22
N ILE A 65 2.15 2.31 10.31
CA ILE A 65 1.85 1.07 11.01
C ILE A 65 0.43 1.10 11.55
N THR A 66 0.02 2.24 12.10
CA THR A 66 -1.34 2.39 12.60
C THR A 66 -2.37 2.24 11.49
N VAL A 67 -2.07 2.75 10.29
CA VAL A 67 -2.96 2.57 9.15
C VAL A 67 -3.16 1.09 8.86
N VAL A 68 -2.05 0.34 8.78
CA VAL A 68 -2.15 -1.09 8.49
C VAL A 68 -2.97 -1.80 9.56
N GLU A 69 -2.67 -1.52 10.81
CA GLU A 69 -3.39 -2.17 11.92
C GLU A 69 -4.87 -1.86 11.88
N ASN A 70 -5.21 -0.61 11.62
CA ASN A 70 -6.61 -0.20 11.59
C ASN A 70 -7.37 -0.93 10.49
N ILE A 71 -6.79 -0.99 9.31
CA ILE A 71 -7.45 -1.64 8.19
C ILE A 71 -7.58 -3.14 8.43
N LYS A 72 -6.52 -3.76 8.94
CA LYS A 72 -6.55 -5.21 9.20
C LYS A 72 -7.60 -5.59 10.23
N LYS A 73 -7.84 -4.74 11.22
CA LYS A 73 -8.86 -5.03 12.21
C LYS A 73 -10.26 -5.06 11.62
N LYS A 74 -10.46 -4.41 10.48
CA LYS A 74 -11.79 -4.25 9.92
C LYS A 74 -11.96 -5.01 8.62
N THR A 75 -11.15 -6.03 8.40
CA THR A 75 -11.16 -6.74 7.12
C THR A 75 -12.46 -7.50 6.87
N SER A 76 -13.23 -7.78 7.90
CA SER A 76 -14.53 -8.43 7.68
C SER A 76 -15.56 -7.49 7.06
N MET A 77 -15.27 -6.20 7.04
CA MET A 77 -16.21 -5.20 6.56
C MET A 77 -15.91 -4.73 5.14
N PHE A 78 -14.73 -5.02 4.64
CA PHE A 78 -14.33 -4.61 3.30
C PHE A 78 -13.13 -5.42 2.86
N LYS A 79 -12.78 -5.24 1.60
CA LYS A 79 -11.67 -5.93 0.99
C LYS A 79 -10.36 -5.62 1.71
N ASN A 80 -9.55 -6.65 1.92
CA ASN A 80 -8.27 -6.54 2.59
C ASN A 80 -7.17 -6.31 1.54
N PRO A 81 -6.64 -5.10 1.43
CA PRO A 81 -5.60 -4.84 0.44
C PRO A 81 -4.26 -5.40 0.86
N ALA A 82 -3.37 -5.54 -0.10
CA ALA A 82 -1.96 -5.81 0.21
C ALA A 82 -1.26 -4.48 0.49
N PHE A 83 -0.42 -4.47 1.50
CA PHE A 83 0.31 -3.27 1.88
C PHE A 83 1.79 -3.41 1.52
N ILE A 84 2.31 -2.45 0.78
CA ILE A 84 3.74 -2.32 0.51
C ILE A 84 4.20 -1.06 1.22
N ILE A 85 5.09 -1.23 2.19
CA ILE A 85 5.64 -0.08 2.91
C ILE A 85 6.81 0.48 2.11
N LEU A 86 6.79 1.79 1.87
CA LEU A 86 7.91 2.51 1.26
C LEU A 86 8.42 3.50 2.29
N SER A 87 9.65 3.36 2.73
CA SER A 87 10.12 4.23 3.80
C SER A 87 11.58 4.59 3.65
N ALA A 88 11.91 5.81 4.04
CA ALA A 88 13.30 6.25 4.16
C ALA A 88 13.93 5.74 5.45
N VAL A 89 13.10 5.31 6.38
CA VAL A 89 13.56 4.81 7.68
C VAL A 89 13.35 3.30 7.71
N GLY A 90 14.38 2.58 8.05
CA GLY A 90 14.29 1.14 8.07
C GLY A 90 14.99 0.55 9.27
N GLY A 91 15.48 -0.66 9.07
CA GLY A 91 16.12 -1.40 10.11
C GLY A 91 15.29 -2.60 10.50
N GLU A 92 15.91 -3.47 11.25
CA GLU A 92 15.31 -4.74 11.58
C GLU A 92 14.03 -4.57 12.39
N GLN A 93 14.06 -3.68 13.38
CA GLN A 93 12.90 -3.48 14.23
C GLN A 93 11.72 -2.90 13.46
N MET A 94 11.98 -1.90 12.63
CA MET A 94 10.94 -1.26 11.84
C MET A 94 10.29 -2.26 10.88
N THR A 95 11.12 -3.05 10.23
CA THR A 95 10.65 -4.06 9.29
C THR A 95 9.79 -5.08 10.01
N GLU A 96 10.27 -5.54 11.16
CA GLU A 96 9.55 -6.53 11.93
C GLU A 96 8.19 -6.02 12.39
N GLU A 97 8.15 -4.78 12.89
CA GLU A 97 6.90 -4.18 13.33
C GLU A 97 5.91 -4.04 12.18
N SER A 98 6.43 -3.68 11.01
CA SER A 98 5.57 -3.53 9.84
C SER A 98 4.91 -4.85 9.46
N PHE A 99 5.70 -5.92 9.44
CA PHE A 99 5.15 -7.23 9.09
C PHE A 99 4.21 -7.75 10.15
N LYS A 100 4.50 -7.50 11.42
CA LYS A 100 3.58 -7.90 12.48
C LYS A 100 2.24 -7.19 12.36
N ALA A 101 2.25 -5.94 11.92
CA ALA A 101 1.02 -5.19 11.75
C ALA A 101 0.20 -5.70 10.57
N GLY A 102 0.85 -6.38 9.63
CA GLY A 102 0.15 -6.96 8.50
C GLY A 102 0.66 -6.53 7.14
N ALA A 103 1.78 -5.81 7.08
CA ALA A 103 2.34 -5.39 5.79
C ALA A 103 2.85 -6.62 5.04
N ASN A 104 2.76 -6.54 3.73
CA ASN A 104 3.18 -7.65 2.87
C ASN A 104 4.61 -7.49 2.39
N TYR A 105 5.06 -6.25 2.14
CA TYR A 105 6.42 -5.97 1.71
C TYR A 105 6.90 -4.68 2.33
N PHE A 106 8.22 -4.59 2.48
CA PHE A 106 8.88 -3.39 2.99
C PHE A 106 9.99 -3.03 2.02
N ILE A 107 9.93 -1.83 1.45
CA ILE A 107 10.91 -1.38 0.47
C ILE A 107 11.50 -0.07 0.95
N MET A 108 12.83 0.01 1.00
CA MET A 108 13.52 1.23 1.40
C MET A 108 13.55 2.22 0.25
N LYS A 109 13.40 3.50 0.59
CA LYS A 109 13.67 4.57 -0.36
C LYS A 109 15.17 4.86 -0.39
N PRO A 110 15.73 5.22 -1.53
CA PRO A 110 15.09 5.34 -2.84
C PRO A 110 14.85 3.95 -3.43
N PHE A 111 13.77 3.83 -4.15
CA PHE A 111 13.37 2.52 -4.68
C PHE A 111 13.73 2.40 -6.17
N ASP A 112 13.81 1.17 -6.62
CA ASP A 112 13.98 0.88 -8.03
C ASP A 112 12.61 0.78 -8.67
N ARG A 113 12.41 1.52 -9.75
CA ARG A 113 11.11 1.60 -10.40
C ARG A 113 10.60 0.22 -10.82
N ASP A 114 11.46 -0.53 -11.51
CA ASP A 114 11.00 -1.81 -12.04
C ASP A 114 10.70 -2.81 -10.94
N ILE A 115 11.51 -2.78 -9.89
CA ILE A 115 11.25 -3.68 -8.76
C ILE A 115 9.91 -3.35 -8.12
N LEU A 116 9.63 -2.08 -7.92
CA LEU A 116 8.38 -1.68 -7.31
C LEU A 116 7.19 -2.03 -8.18
N VAL A 117 7.27 -1.72 -9.47
CA VAL A 117 6.17 -2.02 -10.39
C VAL A 117 5.89 -3.53 -10.41
N ASN A 118 6.95 -4.33 -10.47
CA ASN A 118 6.77 -5.77 -10.50
C ASN A 118 6.15 -6.29 -9.21
N LYS A 119 6.52 -5.72 -8.07
CA LYS A 119 5.89 -6.12 -6.82
C LYS A 119 4.41 -5.78 -6.79
N ILE A 120 4.06 -4.60 -7.28
CA ILE A 120 2.66 -4.21 -7.33
C ILE A 120 1.86 -5.17 -8.19
N ARG A 121 2.38 -5.48 -9.39
CA ARG A 121 1.68 -6.39 -10.28
C ARG A 121 1.49 -7.76 -9.66
N ARG A 122 2.56 -8.27 -9.08
CA ARG A 122 2.54 -9.63 -8.54
C ARG A 122 1.59 -9.74 -7.36
N ILE A 123 1.68 -8.80 -6.43
CA ILE A 123 0.89 -8.89 -5.22
C ILE A 123 -0.57 -8.53 -5.49
N GLY A 124 -0.80 -7.64 -6.44
CA GLY A 124 -2.16 -7.24 -6.79
C GLY A 124 -2.94 -8.31 -7.53
N LYS A 125 -2.24 -9.27 -8.12
CA LYS A 125 -2.91 -10.36 -8.85
C LYS A 125 -3.19 -11.56 -7.99
N ARG A 126 -2.79 -11.54 -6.74
CA ARG A 126 -3.05 -12.67 -5.86
C ARG A 126 -4.54 -12.86 -5.69
N PRO A 127 -5.02 -14.10 -5.58
CA PRO A 127 -6.45 -14.33 -5.35
C PRO A 127 -6.89 -13.69 -4.04
N SER A 128 -8.14 -13.27 -3.98
CA SER A 128 -8.65 -12.70 -2.74
C SER A 128 -8.66 -13.77 -1.65
N ARG A 129 -8.62 -13.33 -0.43
CA ARG A 129 -8.65 -14.26 0.71
C ARG A 129 -9.79 -15.24 0.66
N UNK A 130 -10.74 -14.64 0.32
CA UNK A 130 -11.88 -15.40 0.33
C UNK A 130 -11.87 -16.51 -0.61
N UNK A 131 -11.34 -16.16 -1.41
CA UNK A 131 -11.28 -17.06 -2.41
C UNK A 131 -10.27 -18.05 -2.23
N UNK A 132 -9.54 -17.67 -1.83
CA UNK A 132 -8.49 -18.44 -1.59
C UNK A 132 -8.74 -19.36 -0.57
N UNK A 133 -9.51 -19.06 -0.10
CA UNK A 133 -9.58 -19.75 0.86
C UNK A 133 -9.88 -21.01 0.63
N ARG A 134 -9.77 -21.28 0.09
CA ARG A 134 -9.69 -22.15 0.13
C ARG A 134 -8.85 -22.70 0.13
N CYS A 135 -8.38 -22.62 0.39
CA CYS A 135 -7.76 -22.86 0.37
C CYS A 135 -7.55 -23.17 0.60
#